data_946ae49aac5cf5a1a894d9ff96e666fd
#
_entry.id   946ae49aac5cf5a1a894d9ff96e666fd
#
_cell.length_a   1.000
_cell.length_b   1.000
_cell.length_c   1.000
_cell.angle_alpha   90.00
_cell.angle_beta   90.00
_cell.angle_gamma   90.00
#
_symmetry.space_group_name_H-M   'P 1'
#
loop_
_entity.id
_entity.type
_entity.pdbx_description
1 polymer ?
#
loop_
_entity_poly.entity_id
_entity_poly.type
_entity_poly.pdbx_seq_one_letter_code
_entity_poly.pdbx_strand_id
1 'polypeptide(L)'
;VDIVSAQDPGATAAEALASEDAQRATNTKTWGGGGFLRWYTRSRLRPAEAVLFETHREALAGRVLELGCGGGRLTGHLVARAKAVHGIDIAEDMVAYCQRRYPSATFARGDLRYLSDFGSGVFDSVVAGFNVVDVLGDNERAELLDELHRILSPDGLLLFSSHNLACAPLLAGPTHNLTRNPLRFANRVLRLPRSVPNHRRFVALQHFGPDYAILNDEAHDYSLLHYYIGRDGQERQLARHGFELLQCLALDGTTVAPGESAFGCHELHYAAQRTEPSEA
;
A
#
# COMPACT_ATOMS: atom_id res chain seq x y z
N VAL A 1 -17.79 -19.96 -2.57
CA VAL A 1 -17.53 -20.49 -1.21
C VAL A 1 -17.29 -19.26 -0.36
N ASP A 2 -18.26 -18.94 0.50
CA ASP A 2 -18.23 -17.77 1.37
C ASP A 2 -17.11 -17.91 2.39
N ILE A 3 -16.05 -17.12 2.23
CA ILE A 3 -14.93 -17.02 3.18
C ILE A 3 -15.32 -16.22 4.41
N VAL A 4 -16.38 -15.42 4.29
CA VAL A 4 -16.99 -14.67 5.41
C VAL A 4 -17.54 -15.57 6.52
N SER A 5 -17.69 -16.89 6.28
CA SER A 5 -18.21 -17.84 7.29
C SER A 5 -17.17 -18.44 8.22
N ALA A 6 -15.88 -18.11 8.08
CA ALA A 6 -14.82 -18.55 8.99
C ALA A 6 -14.35 -17.42 9.91
N GLN A 7 -15.25 -16.49 10.27
CA GLN A 7 -14.97 -15.49 11.29
C GLN A 7 -15.05 -16.14 12.67
N ASP A 8 -13.94 -16.11 13.40
CA ASP A 8 -13.99 -16.11 14.85
C ASP A 8 -14.27 -14.64 15.28
N PRO A 9 -15.53 -14.30 15.65
CA PRO A 9 -15.91 -12.92 16.01
C PRO A 9 -15.35 -12.50 17.38
N GLY A 10 -14.40 -13.22 17.94
CA GLY A 10 -13.91 -13.08 19.30
C GLY A 10 -12.46 -12.66 19.45
N ALA A 11 -11.76 -12.23 18.38
CA ALA A 11 -10.43 -11.66 18.54
C ALA A 11 -10.51 -10.43 19.46
N THR A 12 -9.80 -10.48 20.58
CA THR A 12 -9.75 -9.37 21.53
C THR A 12 -8.92 -8.22 20.98
N ALA A 13 -9.17 -6.99 21.45
CA ALA A 13 -8.33 -5.83 21.11
C ALA A 13 -6.82 -6.09 21.36
N ALA A 14 -6.50 -6.91 22.37
CA ALA A 14 -5.12 -7.30 22.67
C ALA A 14 -4.50 -8.20 21.59
N GLU A 15 -5.27 -9.11 20.98
CA GLU A 15 -4.80 -9.96 19.88
C GLU A 15 -4.60 -9.16 18.58
N ALA A 16 -5.47 -8.18 18.32
CA ALA A 16 -5.31 -7.26 17.19
C ALA A 16 -4.01 -6.43 17.34
N LEU A 17 -3.77 -5.85 18.50
CA LEU A 17 -2.53 -5.11 18.80
C LEU A 17 -1.28 -5.99 18.70
N ALA A 18 -1.32 -7.22 19.20
CA ALA A 18 -0.19 -8.15 19.07
C ALA A 18 0.10 -8.50 17.60
N SER A 19 -0.93 -8.60 16.77
CA SER A 19 -0.80 -8.81 15.32
C SER A 19 -0.16 -7.61 14.63
N GLU A 20 -0.58 -6.39 14.97
CA GLU A 20 0.00 -5.15 14.43
C GLU A 20 1.47 -4.97 14.81
N ASP A 21 1.84 -5.22 16.06
CA ASP A 21 3.24 -5.17 16.51
C ASP A 21 4.12 -6.18 15.77
N ALA A 22 3.62 -7.39 15.55
CA ALA A 22 4.32 -8.43 14.79
C ALA A 22 4.45 -8.04 13.31
N GLN A 23 3.41 -7.47 12.70
CA GLN A 23 3.43 -6.94 11.33
C GLN A 23 4.46 -5.82 11.21
N ARG A 24 4.44 -4.86 12.12
CA ARG A 24 5.39 -3.74 12.20
C ARG A 24 6.83 -4.24 12.25
N ALA A 25 7.15 -5.11 13.21
CA ALA A 25 8.50 -5.62 13.40
C ALA A 25 9.03 -6.37 12.16
N THR A 26 8.15 -7.16 11.52
CA THR A 26 8.50 -7.98 10.36
C THR A 26 8.68 -7.12 9.11
N ASN A 27 7.75 -6.22 8.84
CA ASN A 27 7.77 -5.36 7.66
C ASN A 27 8.94 -4.38 7.73
N THR A 28 9.17 -3.72 8.87
CA THR A 28 10.32 -2.83 9.07
C THR A 28 11.65 -3.54 8.83
N LYS A 29 11.82 -4.77 9.34
CA LYS A 29 13.03 -5.55 9.11
C LYS A 29 13.22 -5.92 7.64
N THR A 30 12.16 -6.31 6.95
CA THR A 30 12.23 -6.75 5.56
C THR A 30 12.54 -5.59 4.63
N TRP A 31 11.82 -4.48 4.74
CA TRP A 31 11.98 -3.32 3.87
C TRP A 31 13.21 -2.48 4.21
N GLY A 32 13.59 -2.36 5.48
CA GLY A 32 14.78 -1.63 5.91
C GLY A 32 16.11 -2.34 5.65
N GLY A 33 16.09 -3.62 5.23
CA GLY A 33 17.29 -4.45 5.10
C GLY A 33 18.13 -4.26 3.82
N GLY A 34 17.69 -3.45 2.85
CA GLY A 34 18.36 -3.25 1.56
C GLY A 34 18.25 -4.47 0.62
N GLY A 35 18.77 -4.34 -0.60
CA GLY A 35 18.86 -5.45 -1.57
C GLY A 35 17.73 -5.51 -2.60
N PHE A 36 16.67 -4.74 -2.46
CA PHE A 36 15.54 -4.70 -3.39
C PHE A 36 15.72 -3.68 -4.55
N LEU A 37 16.74 -2.83 -4.50
CA LEU A 37 16.95 -1.73 -5.45
C LEU A 37 16.86 -2.15 -6.91
N ARG A 38 17.50 -3.27 -7.29
CA ARG A 38 17.49 -3.76 -8.70
C ARG A 38 16.10 -4.12 -9.23
N TRP A 39 15.19 -4.49 -8.35
CA TRP A 39 13.81 -4.82 -8.70
C TRP A 39 12.98 -3.56 -8.94
N TYR A 40 13.07 -2.58 -8.04
CA TYR A 40 12.23 -1.39 -8.05
C TYR A 40 12.66 -0.33 -9.08
N THR A 41 13.92 -0.33 -9.52
CA THR A 41 14.41 0.61 -10.54
C THR A 41 13.96 0.27 -11.97
N ARG A 42 13.49 -0.95 -12.24
CA ARG A 42 13.08 -1.42 -13.59
C ARG A 42 11.57 -1.38 -13.85
N SER A 43 10.79 -1.07 -12.85
CA SER A 43 9.32 -1.09 -12.95
C SER A 43 8.82 0.09 -13.78
N ARG A 44 7.84 -0.18 -14.66
CA ARG A 44 7.08 0.86 -15.37
C ARG A 44 5.85 1.24 -14.58
N LEU A 45 5.22 2.39 -14.94
CA LEU A 45 3.88 2.69 -14.46
C LEU A 45 2.92 1.55 -14.82
N ARG A 46 2.05 1.21 -13.89
CA ARG A 46 0.92 0.33 -14.12
C ARG A 46 -0.16 1.08 -14.91
N PRO A 47 -1.01 0.41 -15.69
CA PRO A 47 -2.07 1.08 -16.42
C PRO A 47 -2.94 1.97 -15.55
N ALA A 48 -3.37 1.49 -14.37
CA ALA A 48 -4.16 2.27 -13.42
C ALA A 48 -3.43 3.55 -12.95
N GLU A 49 -2.13 3.45 -12.64
CA GLU A 49 -1.33 4.62 -12.24
C GLU A 49 -1.24 5.64 -13.38
N ALA A 50 -1.09 5.17 -14.62
CA ALA A 50 -1.05 6.06 -15.79
C ALA A 50 -2.39 6.80 -15.98
N VAL A 51 -3.51 6.11 -15.80
CA VAL A 51 -4.84 6.72 -15.83
C VAL A 51 -4.99 7.75 -14.72
N LEU A 52 -4.67 7.40 -13.45
CA LEU A 52 -4.76 8.33 -12.33
C LEU A 52 -3.88 9.57 -12.53
N PHE A 53 -2.64 9.39 -12.99
CA PHE A 53 -1.70 10.49 -13.21
C PHE A 53 -2.16 11.44 -14.33
N GLU A 54 -2.84 10.92 -15.35
CA GLU A 54 -3.37 11.74 -16.43
C GLU A 54 -4.67 12.44 -16.01
N THR A 55 -5.58 11.71 -15.34
CA THR A 55 -6.86 12.28 -14.85
C THR A 55 -6.61 13.42 -13.86
N HIS A 56 -5.64 13.25 -12.96
CA HIS A 56 -5.36 14.20 -11.88
C HIS A 56 -4.08 15.02 -12.10
N ARG A 57 -3.70 15.25 -13.37
CA ARG A 57 -2.45 15.93 -13.74
C ARG A 57 -2.30 17.32 -13.12
N GLU A 58 -3.39 18.06 -12.94
CA GLU A 58 -3.38 19.42 -12.38
C GLU A 58 -3.02 19.40 -10.89
N ALA A 59 -3.59 18.48 -10.12
CA ALA A 59 -3.24 18.30 -8.71
C ALA A 59 -1.78 17.83 -8.53
N LEU A 60 -1.26 17.00 -9.47
CA LEU A 60 0.12 16.55 -9.47
C LEU A 60 1.13 17.60 -9.97
N ALA A 61 0.70 18.76 -10.44
CA ALA A 61 1.58 19.83 -10.87
C ALA A 61 2.14 20.69 -9.70
N GLY A 62 1.57 20.56 -8.51
CA GLY A 62 1.94 21.27 -7.29
C GLY A 62 3.12 20.67 -6.52
N ARG A 63 3.02 20.75 -5.21
CA ARG A 63 3.97 20.14 -4.26
C ARG A 63 3.50 18.72 -3.95
N VAL A 64 4.31 17.73 -4.29
CA VAL A 64 3.97 16.31 -4.17
C VAL A 64 4.84 15.63 -3.14
N LEU A 65 4.22 14.87 -2.22
CA LEU A 65 4.90 13.93 -1.35
C LEU A 65 4.75 12.52 -1.92
N GLU A 66 5.85 11.81 -2.13
CA GLU A 66 5.88 10.40 -2.49
C GLU A 66 6.23 9.55 -1.27
N LEU A 67 5.28 8.74 -0.80
CA LEU A 67 5.48 7.79 0.30
C LEU A 67 6.03 6.47 -0.24
N GLY A 68 7.14 5.98 0.36
CA GLY A 68 7.81 4.78 -0.09
C GLY A 68 8.35 4.93 -1.50
N CYS A 69 9.21 5.95 -1.74
CA CYS A 69 9.72 6.25 -3.09
C CYS A 69 10.52 5.12 -3.72
N GLY A 70 11.05 4.18 -2.91
CA GLY A 70 11.80 3.02 -3.37
C GLY A 70 12.91 3.38 -4.36
N GLY A 71 13.00 2.66 -5.47
CA GLY A 71 13.94 2.93 -6.55
C GLY A 71 13.50 4.04 -7.52
N GLY A 72 12.56 4.90 -7.14
CA GLY A 72 12.15 6.06 -7.93
C GLY A 72 11.24 5.74 -9.13
N ARG A 73 10.47 4.69 -9.05
CA ARG A 73 9.59 4.25 -10.14
C ARG A 73 8.53 5.29 -10.52
N LEU A 74 7.88 5.88 -9.54
CA LEU A 74 6.91 6.96 -9.74
C LEU A 74 7.59 8.33 -9.77
N THR A 75 8.67 8.50 -9.01
CA THR A 75 9.42 9.75 -8.87
C THR A 75 9.74 10.41 -10.23
N GLY A 76 10.21 9.63 -11.21
CA GLY A 76 10.54 10.17 -12.52
C GLY A 76 9.36 10.80 -13.25
N HIS A 77 8.15 10.28 -13.04
CA HIS A 77 6.91 10.82 -13.60
C HIS A 77 6.42 12.05 -12.81
N LEU A 78 6.64 12.06 -11.50
CA LEU A 78 6.29 13.19 -10.63
C LEU A 78 7.21 14.39 -10.90
N VAL A 79 8.52 14.18 -10.92
CA VAL A 79 9.51 15.26 -11.21
C VAL A 79 9.30 15.92 -12.57
N ALA A 80 8.79 15.17 -13.54
CA ALA A 80 8.50 15.73 -14.87
C ALA A 80 7.27 16.66 -14.90
N ARG A 81 6.45 16.69 -13.85
CA ARG A 81 5.16 17.40 -13.80
C ARG A 81 5.06 18.37 -12.63
N ALA A 82 5.53 17.96 -11.46
CA ALA A 82 5.35 18.67 -10.21
C ALA A 82 6.28 19.87 -10.08
N LYS A 83 5.81 20.92 -9.39
CA LYS A 83 6.61 22.06 -8.97
C LYS A 83 7.73 21.66 -7.99
N ALA A 84 7.42 20.76 -7.08
CA ALA A 84 8.37 20.18 -6.13
C ALA A 84 7.95 18.76 -5.77
N VAL A 85 8.93 17.86 -5.63
CA VAL A 85 8.72 16.49 -5.18
C VAL A 85 9.56 16.25 -3.93
N HIS A 86 8.90 15.75 -2.88
CA HIS A 86 9.53 15.17 -1.70
C HIS A 86 9.27 13.67 -1.71
N GLY A 87 10.31 12.86 -1.54
CA GLY A 87 10.19 11.42 -1.41
C GLY A 87 10.67 10.97 -0.03
N ILE A 88 9.95 10.07 0.61
CA ILE A 88 10.43 9.37 1.81
C ILE A 88 10.45 7.87 1.59
N ASP A 89 11.44 7.20 2.18
CA ASP A 89 11.54 5.74 2.23
C ASP A 89 12.28 5.30 3.49
N ILE A 90 11.92 4.14 4.03
CA ILE A 90 12.59 3.59 5.21
C ILE A 90 13.99 3.05 4.88
N ALA A 91 14.21 2.65 3.62
CA ALA A 91 15.46 2.09 3.14
C ALA A 91 16.44 3.18 2.69
N GLU A 92 17.56 3.31 3.40
CA GLU A 92 18.57 4.33 3.15
C GLU A 92 19.22 4.22 1.75
N ASP A 93 19.42 3.01 1.24
CA ASP A 93 19.99 2.76 -0.09
C ASP A 93 19.05 3.23 -1.22
N MET A 94 17.71 3.11 -1.02
CA MET A 94 16.69 3.63 -1.93
C MET A 94 16.71 5.17 -1.95
N VAL A 95 16.73 5.80 -0.78
CA VAL A 95 16.85 7.26 -0.64
C VAL A 95 18.11 7.77 -1.33
N ALA A 96 19.26 7.17 -1.02
CA ALA A 96 20.54 7.56 -1.64
C ALA A 96 20.54 7.36 -3.17
N TYR A 97 19.87 6.34 -3.66
CA TYR A 97 19.70 6.14 -5.11
C TYR A 97 18.84 7.25 -5.74
N CYS A 98 17.69 7.57 -5.15
CA CYS A 98 16.80 8.62 -5.63
C CYS A 98 17.46 10.01 -5.60
N GLN A 99 18.19 10.36 -4.54
CA GLN A 99 18.93 11.61 -4.45
C GLN A 99 19.93 11.79 -5.61
N ARG A 100 20.65 10.73 -5.97
CA ARG A 100 21.58 10.77 -7.12
C ARG A 100 20.84 10.81 -8.46
N ARG A 101 19.71 10.14 -8.57
CA ARG A 101 18.99 9.98 -9.84
C ARG A 101 18.12 11.16 -10.20
N TYR A 102 17.58 11.85 -9.18
CA TYR A 102 16.61 12.95 -9.30
C TYR A 102 17.06 14.17 -8.48
N PRO A 103 18.13 14.87 -8.89
CA PRO A 103 18.72 15.96 -8.10
C PRO A 103 17.81 17.19 -7.94
N SER A 104 16.73 17.30 -8.73
CA SER A 104 15.70 18.34 -8.63
C SER A 104 14.62 18.05 -7.58
N ALA A 105 14.61 16.86 -6.97
CA ALA A 105 13.69 16.49 -5.91
C ALA A 105 14.43 16.32 -4.58
N THR A 106 13.69 16.38 -3.49
CA THR A 106 14.21 16.19 -2.13
C THR A 106 13.84 14.79 -1.63
N PHE A 107 14.79 14.09 -1.01
CA PHE A 107 14.54 12.76 -0.46
C PHE A 107 15.06 12.68 0.96
N ALA A 108 14.30 12.05 1.83
CA ALA A 108 14.69 11.79 3.21
C ALA A 108 14.42 10.33 3.59
N ARG A 109 15.28 9.77 4.44
CA ARG A 109 14.95 8.54 5.13
C ARG A 109 13.84 8.85 6.12
N GLY A 110 12.73 8.14 6.02
CA GLY A 110 11.56 8.35 6.88
C GLY A 110 10.66 7.14 6.89
N ASP A 111 9.92 7.00 7.98
CA ASP A 111 8.87 6.01 8.12
C ASP A 111 7.53 6.72 7.87
N LEU A 112 6.71 6.16 7.00
CA LEU A 112 5.41 6.75 6.64
C LEU A 112 4.44 6.92 7.83
N ARG A 113 4.72 6.27 8.96
CA ARG A 113 3.98 6.45 10.22
C ARG A 113 4.27 7.78 10.91
N TYR A 114 5.40 8.43 10.59
CA TYR A 114 5.86 9.62 11.28
C TYR A 114 6.01 10.78 10.31
N LEU A 115 4.92 11.52 10.07
CA LEU A 115 4.88 12.67 9.16
C LEU A 115 4.84 14.01 9.90
N SER A 116 5.02 14.00 11.23
CA SER A 116 4.95 15.19 12.09
C SER A 116 5.94 16.31 11.73
N ASP A 117 7.05 15.98 11.04
CA ASP A 117 8.01 16.95 10.57
C ASP A 117 7.46 17.84 9.43
N PHE A 118 6.39 17.41 8.78
CA PHE A 118 5.71 18.21 7.76
C PHE A 118 4.63 19.09 8.40
N GLY A 119 4.59 20.35 8.00
CA GLY A 119 3.55 21.29 8.41
C GLY A 119 2.18 20.91 7.83
N SER A 120 1.11 21.47 8.39
CA SER A 120 -0.25 21.29 7.88
C SER A 120 -0.44 22.00 6.52
N GLY A 121 -1.15 21.37 5.59
CA GLY A 121 -1.49 21.95 4.29
C GLY A 121 -0.28 22.19 3.37
N VAL A 122 0.83 21.46 3.57
CA VAL A 122 2.09 21.70 2.84
C VAL A 122 2.08 21.07 1.45
N PHE A 123 1.34 19.99 1.22
CA PHE A 123 1.34 19.27 -0.03
C PHE A 123 0.01 19.41 -0.77
N ASP A 124 0.11 19.58 -2.08
CA ASP A 124 -1.07 19.63 -2.96
C ASP A 124 -1.49 18.21 -3.35
N SER A 125 -0.56 17.25 -3.31
CA SER A 125 -0.84 15.82 -3.52
C SER A 125 0.10 14.93 -2.71
N VAL A 126 -0.42 13.76 -2.30
CA VAL A 126 0.36 12.65 -1.78
C VAL A 126 0.19 11.44 -2.68
N VAL A 127 1.30 10.76 -3.02
CA VAL A 127 1.30 9.56 -3.86
C VAL A 127 1.95 8.41 -3.09
N ALA A 128 1.24 7.30 -2.97
CA ALA A 128 1.67 6.09 -2.26
C ALA A 128 1.44 4.84 -3.14
N GLY A 129 2.38 4.55 -4.03
CA GLY A 129 2.26 3.45 -4.98
C GLY A 129 2.73 2.10 -4.43
N PHE A 130 2.43 1.03 -5.17
CA PHE A 130 2.90 -0.33 -4.85
C PHE A 130 2.45 -0.83 -3.49
N ASN A 131 1.23 -0.47 -3.08
CA ASN A 131 0.61 -0.94 -1.84
C ASN A 131 1.47 -0.63 -0.59
N VAL A 132 2.24 0.45 -0.64
CA VAL A 132 3.14 0.81 0.47
C VAL A 132 2.39 1.04 1.78
N VAL A 133 1.13 1.47 1.71
CA VAL A 133 0.27 1.68 2.88
C VAL A 133 -0.20 0.37 3.53
N ASP A 134 -0.10 -0.75 2.84
CA ASP A 134 -0.55 -2.07 3.32
C ASP A 134 0.47 -2.77 4.24
N VAL A 135 1.62 -2.15 4.46
CA VAL A 135 2.58 -2.62 5.46
C VAL A 135 2.14 -2.28 6.89
N LEU A 136 1.11 -1.46 7.03
CA LEU A 136 0.56 -0.98 8.30
C LEU A 136 -0.57 -1.87 8.81
N GLY A 137 -0.72 -1.93 10.14
CA GLY A 137 -1.91 -2.43 10.80
C GLY A 137 -3.09 -1.45 10.69
N ASP A 138 -4.26 -1.83 11.20
CA ASP A 138 -5.47 -1.02 11.05
C ASP A 138 -5.38 0.32 11.79
N ASN A 139 -4.89 0.32 13.02
CA ASN A 139 -4.72 1.55 13.80
C ASN A 139 -3.64 2.46 13.20
N GLU A 140 -2.48 1.90 12.81
CA GLU A 140 -1.41 2.67 12.16
C GLU A 140 -1.87 3.28 10.83
N ARG A 141 -2.72 2.54 10.08
CA ARG A 141 -3.30 3.02 8.82
C ARG A 141 -4.29 4.16 9.06
N ALA A 142 -5.10 4.08 10.13
CA ALA A 142 -5.98 5.17 10.54
C ALA A 142 -5.19 6.43 10.92
N GLU A 143 -4.17 6.29 11.78
CA GLU A 143 -3.26 7.39 12.15
C GLU A 143 -2.56 8.00 10.92
N LEU A 144 -2.12 7.17 9.97
CA LEU A 144 -1.56 7.66 8.71
C LEU A 144 -2.58 8.50 7.94
N LEU A 145 -3.83 8.05 7.81
CA LEU A 145 -4.87 8.80 7.09
C LEU A 145 -5.14 10.17 7.75
N ASP A 146 -5.16 10.24 9.08
CA ASP A 146 -5.29 11.50 9.81
C ASP A 146 -4.11 12.44 9.55
N GLU A 147 -2.88 11.92 9.54
CA GLU A 147 -1.70 12.70 9.20
C GLU A 147 -1.69 13.14 7.74
N LEU A 148 -2.12 12.28 6.81
CA LEU A 148 -2.27 12.65 5.40
C LEU A 148 -3.31 13.76 5.21
N HIS A 149 -4.43 13.67 5.92
CA HIS A 149 -5.43 14.74 5.93
C HIS A 149 -4.83 16.06 6.44
N ARG A 150 -4.03 16.02 7.50
CA ARG A 150 -3.39 17.20 8.08
C ARG A 150 -2.39 17.86 7.12
N ILE A 151 -1.52 17.08 6.46
CA ILE A 151 -0.42 17.61 5.63
C ILE A 151 -0.87 18.01 4.21
N LEU A 152 -1.98 17.49 3.72
CA LEU A 152 -2.56 17.90 2.45
C LEU A 152 -3.19 19.28 2.56
N SER A 153 -3.06 20.09 1.51
CA SER A 153 -3.78 21.36 1.38
C SER A 153 -5.31 21.12 1.31
N PRO A 154 -6.15 22.14 1.56
CA PRO A 154 -7.57 22.04 1.24
C PRO A 154 -7.75 21.53 -0.20
N ASP A 155 -8.68 20.63 -0.42
CA ASP A 155 -8.91 19.93 -1.71
C ASP A 155 -7.71 19.12 -2.22
N GLY A 156 -6.69 18.91 -1.39
CA GLY A 156 -5.49 18.14 -1.74
C GLY A 156 -5.82 16.68 -2.07
N LEU A 157 -4.99 16.06 -2.91
CA LEU A 157 -5.24 14.75 -3.50
C LEU A 157 -4.35 13.66 -2.89
N LEU A 158 -4.96 12.53 -2.54
CA LEU A 158 -4.28 11.29 -2.16
C LEU A 158 -4.43 10.26 -3.29
N LEU A 159 -3.32 9.84 -3.90
CA LEU A 159 -3.26 8.74 -4.86
C LEU A 159 -2.52 7.56 -4.24
N PHE A 160 -3.16 6.39 -4.19
CA PHE A 160 -2.51 5.21 -3.60
C PHE A 160 -3.05 3.90 -4.18
N SER A 161 -2.39 2.80 -3.85
CA SER A 161 -2.90 1.45 -4.13
C SER A 161 -2.94 0.60 -2.87
N SER A 162 -3.82 -0.40 -2.88
CA SER A 162 -3.98 -1.35 -1.78
C SER A 162 -4.38 -2.73 -2.31
N HIS A 163 -4.02 -3.79 -1.57
CA HIS A 163 -4.40 -5.15 -1.92
C HIS A 163 -5.92 -5.34 -1.82
N ASN A 164 -6.48 -6.00 -2.82
CA ASN A 164 -7.92 -6.25 -2.90
C ASN A 164 -8.33 -7.47 -2.07
N LEU A 165 -9.17 -7.24 -1.06
CA LEU A 165 -9.71 -8.29 -0.19
C LEU A 165 -10.47 -9.38 -0.96
N ALA A 166 -11.09 -9.06 -2.09
CA ALA A 166 -11.79 -10.04 -2.92
C ALA A 166 -10.85 -11.11 -3.50
N CYS A 167 -9.54 -10.86 -3.53
CA CYS A 167 -8.51 -11.83 -3.93
C CYS A 167 -7.89 -12.58 -2.76
N ALA A 168 -8.24 -12.28 -1.52
CA ALA A 168 -7.75 -12.95 -0.32
C ALA A 168 -7.93 -14.49 -0.33
N PRO A 169 -9.01 -15.05 -0.88
CA PRO A 169 -9.18 -16.49 -1.02
C PRO A 169 -8.11 -17.21 -1.82
N LEU A 170 -7.40 -16.46 -2.66
CA LEU A 170 -6.32 -17.01 -3.47
C LEU A 170 -5.00 -17.12 -2.68
N LEU A 171 -4.99 -16.69 -1.43
CA LEU A 171 -3.85 -16.73 -0.52
C LEU A 171 -3.74 -18.09 0.19
N ALA A 172 -3.76 -19.15 -0.57
CA ALA A 172 -3.46 -20.48 -0.05
C ALA A 172 -1.98 -20.54 0.39
N GLY A 173 -1.71 -21.29 1.45
CA GLY A 173 -0.34 -21.46 1.94
C GLY A 173 0.63 -22.04 0.89
N PRO A 174 1.94 -22.04 1.16
CA PRO A 174 3.00 -22.32 0.17
C PRO A 174 2.85 -23.67 -0.56
N THR A 175 2.21 -24.64 0.04
CA THR A 175 2.00 -25.98 -0.52
C THR A 175 0.78 -26.10 -1.43
N HIS A 176 -0.16 -25.16 -1.37
CA HIS A 176 -1.41 -25.22 -2.15
C HIS A 176 -1.31 -24.48 -3.49
N ASN A 177 -0.35 -23.57 -3.64
CA ASN A 177 -0.17 -22.77 -4.85
C ASN A 177 0.61 -23.52 -5.95
N LEU A 178 0.27 -24.78 -6.21
CA LEU A 178 0.91 -25.56 -7.25
C LEU A 178 0.41 -25.08 -8.64
N THR A 179 1.33 -24.64 -9.45
CA THR A 179 1.06 -24.22 -10.83
C THR A 179 1.36 -25.34 -11.82
N ARG A 180 0.61 -25.43 -12.91
CA ARG A 180 0.87 -26.36 -14.02
C ARG A 180 2.06 -25.91 -14.89
N ASN A 181 2.56 -24.70 -14.73
CA ASN A 181 3.75 -24.23 -15.45
C ASN A 181 5.02 -24.81 -14.78
N PRO A 182 5.82 -25.62 -15.48
CA PRO A 182 6.94 -26.36 -14.89
C PRO A 182 8.05 -25.45 -14.33
N LEU A 183 8.32 -24.32 -14.98
CA LEU A 183 9.34 -23.38 -14.51
C LEU A 183 8.89 -22.67 -13.22
N ARG A 184 7.62 -22.25 -13.17
CA ARG A 184 7.05 -21.65 -11.95
C ARG A 184 6.94 -22.69 -10.83
N PHE A 185 6.59 -23.93 -11.14
CA PHE A 185 6.56 -25.03 -10.18
C PHE A 185 7.93 -25.28 -9.57
N ALA A 186 8.97 -25.44 -10.40
CA ALA A 186 10.34 -25.66 -9.91
C ALA A 186 10.81 -24.50 -9.02
N ASN A 187 10.55 -23.23 -9.43
CA ASN A 187 10.89 -22.07 -8.62
C ASN A 187 10.15 -22.06 -7.27
N ARG A 188 8.87 -22.43 -7.24
CA ARG A 188 8.10 -22.53 -5.99
C ARG A 188 8.64 -23.63 -5.07
N VAL A 189 8.97 -24.79 -5.62
CA VAL A 189 9.58 -25.89 -4.83
C VAL A 189 10.92 -25.44 -4.21
N LEU A 190 11.76 -24.73 -4.95
CA LEU A 190 13.03 -24.19 -4.45
C LEU A 190 12.84 -23.17 -3.32
N ARG A 191 11.70 -22.49 -3.27
CA ARG A 191 11.36 -21.49 -2.23
C ARG A 191 10.72 -22.11 -0.99
N LEU A 192 10.18 -23.36 -1.05
CA LEU A 192 9.50 -24.01 0.07
C LEU A 192 10.30 -24.04 1.38
N PRO A 193 11.63 -24.30 1.38
CA PRO A 193 12.40 -24.31 2.62
C PRO A 193 12.37 -22.99 3.40
N ARG A 194 12.10 -21.86 2.71
CA ARG A 194 11.93 -20.54 3.31
C ARG A 194 10.46 -20.21 3.56
N SER A 195 9.61 -20.49 2.57
CA SER A 195 8.19 -20.14 2.59
C SER A 195 7.40 -20.88 3.67
N VAL A 196 7.67 -22.18 3.87
CA VAL A 196 6.92 -22.99 4.85
C VAL A 196 7.19 -22.56 6.30
N PRO A 197 8.43 -22.38 6.75
CA PRO A 197 8.69 -21.87 8.10
C PRO A 197 8.13 -20.47 8.33
N ASN A 198 8.27 -19.58 7.34
CA ASN A 198 7.73 -18.23 7.43
C ASN A 198 6.20 -18.26 7.56
N HIS A 199 5.53 -18.99 6.68
CA HIS A 199 4.07 -19.09 6.72
C HIS A 199 3.58 -19.67 8.06
N ARG A 200 4.20 -20.74 8.56
CA ARG A 200 3.85 -21.31 9.88
C ARG A 200 4.01 -20.33 11.02
N ARG A 201 4.99 -19.42 10.91
CA ARG A 201 5.23 -18.39 11.93
C ARG A 201 4.16 -17.29 11.90
N PHE A 202 3.73 -16.85 10.71
CA PHE A 202 2.90 -15.68 10.55
C PHE A 202 1.42 -15.96 10.32
N VAL A 203 1.04 -17.19 9.92
CA VAL A 203 -0.36 -17.53 9.66
C VAL A 203 -1.26 -17.37 10.90
N ALA A 204 -0.72 -17.63 12.10
CA ALA A 204 -1.44 -17.44 13.36
C ALA A 204 -1.63 -15.96 13.76
N LEU A 205 -0.94 -15.05 13.08
CA LEU A 205 -1.04 -13.61 13.30
C LEU A 205 -1.97 -12.92 12.30
N GLN A 206 -2.59 -13.70 11.41
CA GLN A 206 -3.60 -13.15 10.52
C GLN A 206 -4.80 -12.64 11.32
N HIS A 207 -5.34 -11.51 10.87
CA HIS A 207 -6.47 -10.87 11.51
C HIS A 207 -7.54 -10.50 10.49
N PHE A 208 -8.81 -10.63 10.87
CA PHE A 208 -9.95 -10.29 10.03
C PHE A 208 -10.81 -9.25 10.74
N GLY A 209 -10.88 -8.05 10.18
CA GLY A 209 -11.80 -7.00 10.58
C GLY A 209 -13.10 -7.05 9.77
N PRO A 210 -14.05 -6.13 10.05
CA PRO A 210 -15.33 -6.11 9.35
C PRO A 210 -15.20 -5.77 7.85
N ASP A 211 -14.23 -4.94 7.47
CA ASP A 211 -14.03 -4.45 6.09
C ASP A 211 -12.66 -4.80 5.53
N TYR A 212 -11.77 -5.40 6.32
CA TYR A 212 -10.38 -5.65 5.97
C TYR A 212 -9.87 -6.98 6.50
N ALA A 213 -8.71 -7.39 6.03
CA ALA A 213 -7.94 -8.46 6.64
C ALA A 213 -6.44 -8.14 6.62
N ILE A 214 -5.70 -8.62 7.62
CA ILE A 214 -4.25 -8.62 7.66
C ILE A 214 -3.80 -10.05 7.43
N LEU A 215 -3.14 -10.32 6.30
CA LEU A 215 -2.90 -11.66 5.81
C LEU A 215 -1.43 -11.92 5.49
N ASN A 216 -1.01 -13.15 5.70
CA ASN A 216 0.29 -13.66 5.27
C ASN A 216 0.20 -14.20 3.85
N ASP A 217 0.80 -13.52 2.91
CA ASP A 217 0.78 -13.84 1.48
C ASP A 217 2.12 -14.37 0.93
N GLU A 218 2.16 -14.70 -0.37
CA GLU A 218 3.36 -15.25 -1.01
C GLU A 218 4.50 -14.23 -1.20
N ALA A 219 4.27 -12.94 -0.93
CA ALA A 219 5.30 -11.93 -1.04
C ALA A 219 6.47 -12.22 -0.10
N HIS A 220 7.68 -12.03 -0.60
CA HIS A 220 8.92 -12.26 0.15
C HIS A 220 8.98 -13.61 0.87
N ASP A 221 8.54 -14.69 0.21
CA ASP A 221 8.52 -16.05 0.75
C ASP A 221 7.66 -16.18 2.03
N TYR A 222 6.49 -15.54 2.07
CA TYR A 222 5.59 -15.53 3.25
C TYR A 222 6.21 -14.90 4.50
N SER A 223 7.15 -13.97 4.34
CA SER A 223 7.79 -13.30 5.48
C SER A 223 7.10 -12.02 5.93
N LEU A 224 5.98 -11.65 5.31
CA LEU A 224 5.26 -10.41 5.55
C LEU A 224 3.80 -10.66 5.91
N LEU A 225 3.20 -9.65 6.54
CA LEU A 225 1.77 -9.51 6.72
C LEU A 225 1.35 -8.24 5.99
N HIS A 226 0.33 -8.33 5.14
CA HIS A 226 -0.21 -7.19 4.40
C HIS A 226 -1.68 -6.96 4.70
N TYR A 227 -2.06 -5.69 4.64
CA TYR A 227 -3.43 -5.24 4.77
C TYR A 227 -4.18 -5.45 3.45
N TYR A 228 -5.39 -5.97 3.53
CA TYR A 228 -6.28 -6.22 2.41
C TYR A 228 -7.62 -5.54 2.67
N ILE A 229 -8.11 -4.77 1.71
CA ILE A 229 -9.39 -4.08 1.81
C ILE A 229 -10.08 -4.06 0.45
N GLY A 230 -11.42 -4.17 0.44
CA GLY A 230 -12.19 -4.02 -0.78
C GLY A 230 -12.53 -2.56 -1.07
N ARG A 231 -13.02 -2.27 -2.30
CA ARG A 231 -13.38 -0.92 -2.74
C ARG A 231 -14.28 -0.19 -1.74
N ASP A 232 -15.39 -0.81 -1.34
CA ASP A 232 -16.37 -0.15 -0.47
C ASP A 232 -15.88 -0.02 0.98
N GLY A 233 -15.07 -0.97 1.44
CA GLY A 233 -14.38 -0.86 2.73
C GLY A 233 -13.40 0.31 2.74
N GLN A 234 -12.63 0.47 1.66
CA GLN A 234 -11.69 1.59 1.50
C GLN A 234 -12.42 2.93 1.45
N GLU A 235 -13.56 3.01 0.75
CA GLU A 235 -14.38 4.23 0.71
C GLU A 235 -14.86 4.62 2.11
N ARG A 236 -15.37 3.65 2.89
CA ARG A 236 -15.77 3.89 4.29
C ARG A 236 -14.60 4.30 5.19
N GLN A 237 -13.42 3.69 4.99
CA GLN A 237 -12.21 4.07 5.74
C GLN A 237 -11.81 5.51 5.42
N LEU A 238 -11.74 5.87 4.15
CA LEU A 238 -11.41 7.22 3.69
C LEU A 238 -12.40 8.27 4.23
N ALA A 239 -13.70 8.01 4.13
CA ALA A 239 -14.74 8.92 4.61
C ALA A 239 -14.63 9.21 6.11
N ARG A 240 -14.26 8.21 6.93
CA ARG A 240 -14.03 8.40 8.37
C ARG A 240 -12.86 9.33 8.71
N HIS A 241 -11.90 9.47 7.77
CA HIS A 241 -10.69 10.29 7.94
C HIS A 241 -10.72 11.57 7.07
N GLY A 242 -11.91 12.03 6.66
CA GLY A 242 -12.06 13.30 5.95
C GLY A 242 -11.62 13.25 4.49
N PHE A 243 -11.79 12.11 3.81
CA PHE A 243 -11.52 11.98 2.39
C PHE A 243 -12.77 11.52 1.63
N GLU A 244 -12.97 12.08 0.44
CA GLU A 244 -13.93 11.60 -0.54
C GLU A 244 -13.23 10.72 -1.58
N LEU A 245 -13.74 9.52 -1.82
CA LEU A 245 -13.24 8.65 -2.88
C LEU A 245 -13.73 9.13 -4.25
N LEU A 246 -12.83 9.69 -5.05
CA LEU A 246 -13.13 10.18 -6.41
C LEU A 246 -13.12 9.06 -7.45
N GLN A 247 -12.15 8.12 -7.33
CA GLN A 247 -11.94 7.09 -8.34
C GLN A 247 -11.34 5.83 -7.72
N CYS A 248 -11.83 4.67 -8.15
CA CYS A 248 -11.23 3.37 -7.87
C CYS A 248 -11.02 2.63 -9.20
N LEU A 249 -9.79 2.15 -9.43
CA LEU A 249 -9.41 1.45 -10.65
C LEU A 249 -8.84 0.07 -10.34
N ALA A 250 -9.19 -0.89 -11.17
CA ALA A 250 -8.47 -2.16 -11.27
C ALA A 250 -7.08 -1.93 -11.89
N LEU A 251 -6.17 -2.90 -11.76
CA LEU A 251 -4.77 -2.82 -12.22
C LEU A 251 -4.63 -2.46 -13.72
N ASP A 252 -5.58 -2.88 -14.56
CA ASP A 252 -5.61 -2.59 -16.01
C ASP A 252 -6.12 -1.17 -16.36
N GLY A 253 -6.55 -0.41 -15.34
CA GLY A 253 -7.07 0.95 -15.49
C GLY A 253 -8.60 1.01 -15.67
N THR A 254 -9.32 -0.10 -15.59
CA THR A 254 -10.78 -0.09 -15.63
C THR A 254 -11.37 0.40 -14.31
N THR A 255 -12.44 1.17 -14.38
CA THR A 255 -13.15 1.67 -13.18
C THR A 255 -13.84 0.53 -12.45
N VAL A 256 -13.71 0.53 -11.11
CA VAL A 256 -14.43 -0.36 -10.20
C VAL A 256 -15.54 0.43 -9.54
N ALA A 257 -16.78 0.08 -9.87
CA ALA A 257 -17.98 0.77 -9.38
C ALA A 257 -18.30 0.38 -7.91
N PRO A 258 -19.10 1.20 -7.19
CA PRO A 258 -19.64 0.81 -5.89
C PRO A 258 -20.33 -0.55 -5.93
N GLY A 259 -20.05 -1.40 -4.94
CA GLY A 259 -20.56 -2.76 -4.86
C GLY A 259 -19.79 -3.79 -5.72
N GLU A 260 -18.85 -3.36 -6.56
CA GLU A 260 -18.02 -4.29 -7.34
C GLU A 260 -16.81 -4.76 -6.52
N SER A 261 -16.62 -6.07 -6.48
CA SER A 261 -15.47 -6.68 -5.79
C SER A 261 -14.18 -6.68 -6.61
N ALA A 262 -14.23 -6.45 -7.91
CA ALA A 262 -13.13 -6.61 -8.86
C ALA A 262 -12.41 -7.97 -8.66
N PHE A 263 -13.15 -9.04 -8.58
CA PHE A 263 -12.64 -10.39 -8.37
C PHE A 263 -11.61 -10.75 -9.45
N GLY A 264 -10.45 -11.24 -9.02
CA GLY A 264 -9.32 -11.53 -9.94
C GLY A 264 -8.32 -10.39 -10.11
N CYS A 265 -8.60 -9.18 -9.60
CA CYS A 265 -7.66 -8.08 -9.54
C CYS A 265 -7.01 -8.03 -8.14
N HIS A 266 -5.71 -8.27 -8.05
CA HIS A 266 -4.99 -8.40 -6.78
C HIS A 266 -4.80 -7.08 -6.01
N GLU A 267 -4.87 -5.95 -6.69
CA GLU A 267 -4.73 -4.63 -6.11
C GLU A 267 -5.68 -3.65 -6.78
N LEU A 268 -6.14 -2.68 -6.01
CA LEU A 268 -6.95 -1.57 -6.47
C LEU A 268 -6.18 -0.26 -6.29
N HIS A 269 -6.42 0.66 -7.21
CA HIS A 269 -5.80 1.99 -7.23
C HIS A 269 -6.87 3.03 -6.96
N TYR A 270 -6.55 3.98 -6.09
CA TYR A 270 -7.50 4.95 -5.57
C TYR A 270 -7.02 6.38 -5.79
N ALA A 271 -7.97 7.26 -6.09
CA ALA A 271 -7.83 8.70 -5.96
C ALA A 271 -8.86 9.17 -4.93
N ALA A 272 -8.40 9.86 -3.90
CA ALA A 272 -9.26 10.44 -2.87
C ALA A 272 -8.89 11.89 -2.65
N GLN A 273 -9.89 12.73 -2.42
CA GLN A 273 -9.72 14.15 -2.17
C GLN A 273 -9.94 14.44 -0.69
N ARG A 274 -9.06 15.27 -0.12
CA ARG A 274 -9.27 15.83 1.21
C ARG A 274 -10.55 16.66 1.21
N THR A 275 -11.44 16.40 2.15
CA THR A 275 -12.64 17.21 2.40
C THR A 275 -12.53 17.89 3.75
N GLU A 276 -13.17 19.06 3.88
CA GLU A 276 -13.35 19.63 5.22
C GLU A 276 -14.30 18.73 6.02
N PRO A 277 -14.07 18.57 7.34
CA PRO A 277 -15.02 17.86 8.17
C PRO A 277 -16.40 18.53 8.00
N SER A 278 -17.42 17.75 7.62
CA SER A 278 -18.77 18.28 7.61
C SER A 278 -19.08 18.74 9.03
N GLU A 279 -19.36 20.03 9.22
CA GLU A 279 -19.91 20.54 10.48
C GLU A 279 -21.19 19.74 10.77
N ALA A 280 -21.11 18.82 11.73
CA ALA A 280 -22.23 18.01 12.19
C ALA A 280 -23.01 18.76 13.28
#